data_9c7fd91499dae018dd78c46343243467
#
_entry.id   9c7fd91499dae018dd78c46343243467
#
_cell.length_a   1.000
_cell.length_b   1.000
_cell.length_c   1.000
_cell.angle_alpha   90.00
_cell.angle_beta   90.00
_cell.angle_gamma   90.00
#
_symmetry.space_group_name_H-M   'P 1'
#
loop_
_entity.id
_entity.type
_entity.pdbx_description
1 polymer ?
#
loop_
_entity_poly.entity_id
_entity_poly.type
_entity_poly.pdbx_seq_one_letter_code
_entity_poly.pdbx_strand_id
1 'polypeptide(L)'
;PMIVEGQVHGGIAQGIGQALLEDAHYDENGQLLTASYMDYCMPRADDLPSFKVGYTTTPSTVNDLGVKGCGEAGAIASPPALINAVIDALSPLGVTDMSMPATPQKVWKAIQDSQSVAAE
;
A
#
# COMPACT_ATOMS: atom_id res chain seq x y z
N PRO A 1 -13.95 -8.94 -18.72
CA PRO A 1 -12.52 -8.93 -18.35
C PRO A 1 -12.02 -7.52 -18.09
N MET A 2 -12.21 -6.57 -18.98
CA MET A 2 -11.70 -5.18 -18.86
C MET A 2 -12.14 -4.47 -17.57
N ILE A 3 -13.42 -4.59 -17.16
CA ILE A 3 -13.89 -3.97 -15.92
C ILE A 3 -13.24 -4.63 -14.70
N VAL A 4 -13.09 -5.95 -14.69
CA VAL A 4 -12.43 -6.70 -13.60
C VAL A 4 -10.96 -6.28 -13.50
N GLU A 5 -10.27 -6.18 -14.62
CA GLU A 5 -8.88 -5.73 -14.68
C GLU A 5 -8.74 -4.29 -14.16
N GLY A 6 -9.63 -3.39 -14.55
CA GLY A 6 -9.67 -2.03 -14.05
C GLY A 6 -9.91 -1.97 -12.53
N GLN A 7 -10.78 -2.81 -11.99
CA GLN A 7 -11.01 -2.93 -10.54
C GLN A 7 -9.76 -3.43 -9.80
N VAL A 8 -9.06 -4.41 -10.36
CA VAL A 8 -7.83 -4.92 -9.75
C VAL A 8 -6.73 -3.86 -9.75
N HIS A 9 -6.51 -3.16 -10.87
CA HIS A 9 -5.55 -2.07 -10.96
C HIS A 9 -5.86 -0.94 -9.97
N GLY A 10 -7.12 -0.51 -9.91
CA GLY A 10 -7.57 0.53 -8.98
C GLY A 10 -7.41 0.11 -7.51
N GLY A 11 -7.73 -1.14 -7.19
CA GLY A 11 -7.54 -1.68 -5.84
C GLY A 11 -6.06 -1.75 -5.43
N ILE A 12 -5.18 -2.17 -6.34
CA ILE A 12 -3.73 -2.16 -6.09
C ILE A 12 -3.24 -0.73 -5.86
N ALA A 13 -3.66 0.22 -6.69
CA ALA A 13 -3.29 1.63 -6.55
C ALA A 13 -3.71 2.20 -5.18
N GLN A 14 -4.92 1.89 -4.72
CA GLN A 14 -5.40 2.26 -3.39
C GLN A 14 -4.52 1.68 -2.28
N GLY A 15 -4.17 0.40 -2.39
CA GLY A 15 -3.29 -0.24 -1.42
C GLY A 15 -1.86 0.31 -1.40
N ILE A 16 -1.33 0.72 -2.55
CA ILE A 16 -0.04 1.43 -2.65
C ILE A 16 -0.13 2.78 -1.93
N GLY A 17 -1.21 3.52 -2.13
CA GLY A 17 -1.46 4.77 -1.41
C GLY A 17 -1.41 4.58 0.09
N GLN A 18 -2.17 3.64 0.62
CA GLN A 18 -2.20 3.32 2.06
C GLN A 18 -0.82 2.87 2.59
N ALA A 19 -0.10 2.06 1.82
CA ALA A 19 1.16 1.49 2.28
C ALA A 19 2.32 2.49 2.28
N LEU A 20 2.36 3.44 1.30
CA LEU A 20 3.57 4.22 1.03
C LEU A 20 3.38 5.74 1.05
N LEU A 21 2.18 6.26 0.82
CA LEU A 21 1.99 7.68 0.48
C LEU A 21 0.99 8.41 1.37
N GLU A 22 -0.20 7.84 1.57
CA GLU A 22 -1.33 8.52 2.20
C GLU A 22 -1.17 8.58 3.71
N ASP A 23 -0.95 9.78 4.25
CA ASP A 23 -0.76 10.01 5.68
C ASP A 23 -1.66 11.16 6.16
N ALA A 24 -2.55 10.86 7.10
CA ALA A 24 -3.46 11.83 7.68
C ALA A 24 -2.86 12.38 8.99
N HIS A 25 -2.46 13.64 8.95
CA HIS A 25 -1.89 14.34 10.11
C HIS A 25 -2.92 15.23 10.77
N TYR A 26 -3.02 15.10 12.08
CA TYR A 26 -3.87 15.93 12.95
C TYR A 26 -2.99 16.75 13.89
N ASP A 27 -3.45 17.96 14.22
CA ASP A 27 -2.86 18.75 15.30
C ASP A 27 -3.29 18.24 16.68
N GLU A 28 -2.77 18.87 17.72
CA GLU A 28 -3.07 18.57 19.13
C GLU A 28 -4.54 18.82 19.53
N ASN A 29 -5.29 19.55 18.73
CA ASN A 29 -6.71 19.82 18.91
C ASN A 29 -7.61 18.89 18.08
N GLY A 30 -7.03 17.96 17.32
CA GLY A 30 -7.74 17.04 16.43
C GLY A 30 -8.14 17.64 15.09
N GLN A 31 -7.57 18.79 14.70
CA GLN A 31 -7.80 19.39 13.40
C GLN A 31 -6.95 18.66 12.34
N LEU A 32 -7.59 18.17 11.27
CA LEU A 32 -6.88 17.55 10.14
C LEU A 32 -6.05 18.61 9.41
N LEU A 33 -4.72 18.42 9.36
CA LEU A 33 -3.78 19.30 8.69
C LEU A 33 -3.64 18.95 7.20
N THR A 34 -3.65 17.66 6.85
CA THR A 34 -3.55 17.16 5.46
C THR A 34 -4.94 17.12 4.81
N ALA A 35 -5.65 18.23 4.82
CA ALA A 35 -7.06 18.32 4.40
C ALA A 35 -7.27 18.64 2.92
N SER A 36 -6.21 18.84 2.15
CA SER A 36 -6.27 19.14 0.72
C SER A 36 -5.39 18.20 -0.08
N TYR A 37 -5.62 18.09 -1.40
CA TYR A 37 -4.76 17.31 -2.29
C TYR A 37 -3.35 17.91 -2.51
N MET A 38 -3.07 19.08 -1.97
CA MET A 38 -1.71 19.61 -1.88
C MET A 38 -0.91 18.95 -0.76
N ASP A 39 -1.58 18.53 0.30
CA ASP A 39 -0.98 18.00 1.52
C ASP A 39 -1.17 16.49 1.65
N TYR A 40 -2.32 15.97 1.18
CA TYR A 40 -2.64 14.55 1.18
C TYR A 40 -2.15 13.89 -0.10
N CYS A 41 -1.15 13.02 0.02
CA CYS A 41 -0.45 12.45 -1.11
C CYS A 41 -1.16 11.20 -1.66
N MET A 42 -2.08 11.38 -2.60
CA MET A 42 -2.67 10.24 -3.34
C MET A 42 -1.73 9.73 -4.44
N PRO A 43 -1.71 8.41 -4.72
CA PRO A 43 -0.98 7.86 -5.85
C PRO A 43 -1.47 8.45 -7.18
N ARG A 44 -0.54 8.78 -8.07
CA ARG A 44 -0.81 9.22 -9.44
C ARG A 44 -0.43 8.10 -10.41
N ALA A 45 -0.96 8.17 -11.62
CA ALA A 45 -0.72 7.13 -12.63
C ALA A 45 0.76 6.93 -12.97
N ASP A 46 1.56 7.98 -12.90
CA ASP A 46 3.01 7.96 -13.14
C ASP A 46 3.83 7.42 -11.95
N ASP A 47 3.23 7.31 -10.76
CA ASP A 47 3.85 6.67 -9.59
C ASP A 47 3.78 5.13 -9.67
N LEU A 48 2.98 4.57 -10.60
CA LEU A 48 2.64 3.16 -10.63
C LEU A 48 3.28 2.43 -11.82
N PRO A 49 3.80 1.21 -11.61
CA PRO A 49 4.28 0.39 -12.72
C PRO A 49 3.09 -0.21 -13.51
N SER A 50 3.38 -0.74 -14.68
CA SER A 50 2.41 -1.60 -15.40
C SER A 50 2.23 -2.92 -14.67
N PHE A 51 0.99 -3.25 -14.32
CA PHE A 51 0.66 -4.51 -13.65
C PHE A 51 0.41 -5.63 -14.66
N LYS A 52 0.92 -6.84 -14.35
CA LYS A 52 0.53 -8.07 -15.03
C LYS A 52 -0.51 -8.76 -14.16
N VAL A 53 -1.74 -8.88 -14.66
CA VAL A 53 -2.86 -9.46 -13.93
C VAL A 53 -3.18 -10.85 -14.49
N GLY A 54 -3.38 -11.81 -13.60
CA GLY A 54 -3.87 -13.13 -13.92
C GLY A 54 -5.09 -13.48 -13.05
N TYR A 55 -5.91 -14.40 -13.52
CA TYR A 55 -7.13 -14.80 -12.82
C TYR A 55 -7.22 -16.30 -12.69
N THR A 56 -7.68 -16.75 -11.53
CA THR A 56 -8.15 -18.12 -11.32
C THR A 56 -9.66 -18.11 -11.13
N THR A 57 -10.36 -19.04 -11.77
CA THR A 57 -11.81 -19.11 -11.70
C THR A 57 -12.24 -20.11 -10.64
N THR A 58 -12.93 -19.63 -9.61
CA THR A 58 -13.56 -20.45 -8.57
C THR A 58 -15.01 -19.98 -8.43
N PRO A 59 -15.99 -20.62 -9.10
CA PRO A 59 -17.38 -20.20 -9.07
C PRO A 59 -17.94 -20.20 -7.64
N SER A 60 -18.82 -19.26 -7.35
CA SER A 60 -19.61 -19.25 -6.12
C SER A 60 -20.65 -20.37 -6.16
N THR A 61 -20.89 -20.99 -5.01
CA THR A 61 -21.94 -22.02 -4.86
C THR A 61 -23.26 -21.45 -4.34
N VAL A 62 -23.31 -20.14 -4.04
CA VAL A 62 -24.49 -19.49 -3.47
C VAL A 62 -25.38 -18.79 -4.49
N ASN A 63 -25.02 -18.83 -5.76
CA ASN A 63 -25.83 -18.31 -6.87
C ASN A 63 -25.59 -19.13 -8.15
N ASP A 64 -26.62 -19.21 -9.00
CA ASP A 64 -26.61 -20.04 -10.21
C ASP A 64 -25.60 -19.60 -11.27
N LEU A 65 -25.24 -18.33 -11.28
CA LEU A 65 -24.23 -17.76 -12.20
C LEU A 65 -22.81 -17.98 -11.74
N GLY A 66 -22.60 -18.41 -10.49
CA GLY A 66 -21.28 -18.58 -9.89
C GLY A 66 -20.48 -17.27 -9.72
N VAL A 67 -21.15 -16.11 -9.79
CA VAL A 67 -20.48 -14.80 -9.76
C VAL A 67 -20.03 -14.40 -8.35
N LYS A 68 -18.96 -13.60 -8.30
CA LYS A 68 -18.40 -13.01 -7.07
C LYS A 68 -18.12 -11.52 -7.27
N GLY A 69 -18.12 -10.77 -6.17
CA GLY A 69 -17.63 -9.40 -6.17
C GLY A 69 -16.12 -9.33 -6.43
N CYS A 70 -15.68 -8.25 -7.06
CA CYS A 70 -14.27 -8.01 -7.40
C CYS A 70 -13.76 -6.65 -6.89
N GLY A 71 -14.61 -5.81 -6.27
CA GLY A 71 -14.28 -4.43 -5.93
C GLY A 71 -13.08 -4.27 -5.01
N GLU A 72 -12.87 -5.19 -4.06
CA GLU A 72 -11.80 -5.11 -3.07
C GLU A 72 -10.58 -5.99 -3.41
N ALA A 73 -10.67 -6.82 -4.46
CA ALA A 73 -9.67 -7.86 -4.76
C ALA A 73 -8.23 -7.33 -4.87
N GLY A 74 -8.05 -6.15 -5.47
CA GLY A 74 -6.73 -5.52 -5.58
C GLY A 74 -6.21 -4.91 -4.28
N ALA A 75 -7.11 -4.45 -3.40
CA ALA A 75 -6.73 -3.72 -2.20
C ALA A 75 -6.43 -4.62 -0.99
N ILE A 76 -6.90 -5.87 -0.97
CA ILE A 76 -6.77 -6.75 0.19
C ILE A 76 -5.30 -7.10 0.48
N ALA A 77 -4.55 -7.49 -0.54
CA ALA A 77 -3.20 -8.00 -0.38
C ALA A 77 -2.10 -6.97 -0.70
N SER A 78 -2.42 -5.88 -1.40
CA SER A 78 -1.40 -4.92 -1.84
C SER A 78 -0.72 -4.17 -0.69
N PRO A 79 -1.39 -3.67 0.36
CA PRO A 79 -0.70 -3.04 1.48
C PRO A 79 0.27 -3.99 2.21
N PRO A 80 -0.15 -5.19 2.66
CA PRO A 80 0.76 -6.09 3.34
C PRO A 80 1.87 -6.61 2.44
N ALA A 81 1.62 -6.83 1.14
CA ALA A 81 2.67 -7.24 0.20
C ALA A 81 3.76 -6.19 0.07
N LEU A 82 3.39 -4.91 0.00
CA LEU A 82 4.33 -3.80 -0.08
C LEU A 82 5.14 -3.63 1.21
N ILE A 83 4.48 -3.65 2.37
CA ILE A 83 5.19 -3.53 3.65
C ILE A 83 6.12 -4.70 3.89
N ASN A 84 5.71 -5.92 3.57
CA ASN A 84 6.59 -7.08 3.64
C ASN A 84 7.82 -6.92 2.73
N ALA A 85 7.65 -6.41 1.51
CA ALA A 85 8.76 -6.15 0.59
C ALA A 85 9.69 -5.04 1.10
N VAL A 86 9.17 -3.98 1.72
CA VAL A 86 9.98 -2.93 2.34
C VAL A 86 10.79 -3.49 3.52
N ILE A 87 10.15 -4.27 4.41
CA ILE A 87 10.83 -4.89 5.55
C ILE A 87 11.88 -5.88 5.06
N ASP A 88 11.58 -6.69 4.06
CA ASP A 88 12.54 -7.62 3.48
C ASP A 88 13.77 -6.89 2.91
N ALA A 89 13.56 -5.81 2.18
CA ALA A 89 14.65 -4.97 1.65
C ALA A 89 15.51 -4.31 2.74
N LEU A 90 14.91 -4.01 3.90
CA LEU A 90 15.61 -3.38 5.04
C LEU A 90 16.13 -4.40 6.07
N SER A 91 15.80 -5.67 5.92
CA SER A 91 16.19 -6.73 6.87
C SER A 91 17.71 -6.87 7.05
N PRO A 92 18.57 -6.67 5.99
CA PRO A 92 20.02 -6.68 6.18
C PRO A 92 20.55 -5.59 7.12
N LEU A 93 19.73 -4.55 7.37
CA LEU A 93 20.02 -3.47 8.31
C LEU A 93 19.44 -3.73 9.72
N GLY A 94 18.81 -4.89 9.94
CA GLY A 94 18.17 -5.23 11.20
C GLY A 94 16.78 -4.63 11.40
N VAL A 95 16.19 -4.00 10.41
CA VAL A 95 14.81 -3.50 10.48
C VAL A 95 13.83 -4.67 10.34
N THR A 96 13.00 -4.89 11.35
CA THR A 96 12.05 -6.01 11.43
C THR A 96 10.58 -5.59 11.41
N ASP A 97 10.31 -4.30 11.51
CA ASP A 97 8.96 -3.74 11.51
C ASP A 97 8.92 -2.37 10.85
N MET A 98 7.78 -2.05 10.21
CA MET A 98 7.54 -0.76 9.57
C MET A 98 6.04 -0.43 9.59
N SER A 99 5.68 0.67 10.23
CA SER A 99 4.28 1.13 10.25
C SER A 99 3.88 1.79 8.92
N MET A 100 2.64 1.56 8.48
CA MET A 100 2.05 2.25 7.34
C MET A 100 1.60 3.69 7.70
N PRO A 101 1.68 4.60 6.74
CA PRO A 101 2.40 4.48 5.48
C PRO A 101 3.92 4.50 5.69
N ALA A 102 4.65 3.66 4.94
CA ALA A 102 6.11 3.64 4.90
C ALA A 102 6.61 4.77 3.98
N THR A 103 6.40 6.00 4.39
CA THR A 103 6.82 7.18 3.61
C THR A 103 8.34 7.21 3.42
N PRO A 104 8.86 7.91 2.39
CA PRO A 104 10.30 8.06 2.21
C PRO A 104 11.03 8.54 3.45
N GLN A 105 10.42 9.42 4.24
CA GLN A 105 10.98 9.93 5.49
C GLN A 105 11.07 8.85 6.57
N LYS A 106 10.02 8.00 6.70
CA LYS A 106 10.03 6.89 7.67
C LYS A 106 11.06 5.83 7.29
N VAL A 107 11.15 5.49 6.00
CA VAL A 107 12.16 4.55 5.49
C VAL A 107 13.57 5.10 5.72
N TRP A 108 13.82 6.36 5.36
CA TRP A 108 15.11 7.01 5.61
C TRP A 108 15.48 6.99 7.08
N LYS A 109 14.52 7.35 7.96
CA LYS A 109 14.74 7.32 9.41
C LYS A 109 15.13 5.93 9.91
N ALA A 110 14.40 4.89 9.48
CA ALA A 110 14.72 3.51 9.88
C ALA A 110 16.14 3.10 9.46
N ILE A 111 16.59 3.52 8.28
CA ILE A 111 17.97 3.28 7.81
C ILE A 111 18.99 4.02 8.69
N GLN A 112 18.74 5.30 9.04
CA GLN A 112 19.65 6.06 9.90
C GLN A 112 19.74 5.48 11.31
N ASP A 113 18.58 5.14 11.89
CA ASP A 113 18.51 4.58 13.25
C ASP A 113 19.26 3.23 13.32
N SER A 114 19.16 2.38 12.29
CA SER A 114 19.89 1.10 12.24
C SER A 114 21.41 1.28 12.15
N GLN A 115 21.89 2.28 11.43
CA GLN A 115 23.31 2.58 11.30
C GLN A 115 23.91 3.14 12.59
N SER A 116 23.14 3.90 13.37
CA SER A 116 23.60 4.44 14.65
C SER A 116 23.80 3.34 15.70
N VAL A 117 22.92 2.34 15.72
CA VAL A 117 23.04 1.18 16.63
C VAL A 117 24.23 0.29 16.27
N ALA A 118 24.60 0.19 14.99
CA ALA A 118 25.74 -0.59 14.55
C ALA A 118 27.11 0.09 14.80
N ALA A 119 27.12 1.38 15.19
CA ALA A 119 28.31 2.17 15.47
C ALA A 119 28.68 2.22 16.99
N GLU A 120 27.86 1.69 17.86
CA GLU A 120 28.08 1.51 19.30
C GLU A 120 28.59 0.10 19.60
#